data_f9cb4089871e2a4fa555fc83ba53361a
#
_entry.id   f9cb4089871e2a4fa555fc83ba53361a
#
_cell.length_a   1.000
_cell.length_b   1.000
_cell.length_c   1.000
_cell.angle_alpha   90.00
_cell.angle_beta   90.00
_cell.angle_gamma   90.00
#
_symmetry.space_group_name_H-M   'P 1'
#
loop_
_entity.id
_entity.type
_entity.pdbx_description
1 polymer ?
#
loop_
_entity_poly.entity_id
_entity_poly.type
_entity_poly.pdbx_seq_one_letter_code
_entity_poly.pdbx_strand_id
1 'polypeptide(L)'
;MKNVLIVSHGAALGGSPISALNIARFIDKTRFRPVFLFGEDEQVAQMAKNEGFSVYIAKKSGFLGLGLSLKTLKIIKDEKIDIVHLNTLTSYYKYPAFAAKIAKKPILWFVREDPTKKRCLRLMRYLNALATKIITVSYDSAKNMSLVNPNKLKTIRNGIDLSAYNANLDPKQCLKELGLDENEYISTIASLEERKGILELIQAYAKIAPKYQNTRLLIVGKDRSTKQEYLAKMQDLIQNLALNERVIIYGESKKIKQIMRISTLFVLYSAWEGLSRVLLEAMACAKAIVASNAGGNAEQVKDGYNGFCVKFGDINGLASALDKALSDKARIRQFEINSRLLCESEFDIKRTTQEIQNLYESALKNDA
;
A
#
# COMPACT_ATOMS: atom_id res chain seq x y z
N MET A 1 -12.36 10.32 26.18
CA MET A 1 -12.05 10.13 24.74
C MET A 1 -10.78 10.92 24.43
N LYS A 2 -9.82 10.34 23.72
CA LYS A 2 -8.53 10.96 23.36
C LYS A 2 -8.53 11.44 21.90
N ASN A 3 -8.08 12.65 21.64
CA ASN A 3 -8.05 13.23 20.31
C ASN A 3 -6.73 12.93 19.61
N VAL A 4 -6.79 12.31 18.42
CA VAL A 4 -5.64 11.86 17.64
C VAL A 4 -5.52 12.69 16.36
N LEU A 5 -4.45 13.46 16.20
CA LEU A 5 -4.16 14.16 14.95
C LEU A 5 -3.43 13.20 13.97
N ILE A 6 -4.11 12.77 12.93
CA ILE A 6 -3.54 11.96 11.86
C ILE A 6 -3.08 12.88 10.73
N VAL A 7 -1.77 12.90 10.50
CA VAL A 7 -1.16 13.77 9.47
C VAL A 7 -0.82 12.95 8.22
N SER A 8 -1.25 13.41 7.05
CA SER A 8 -0.91 12.84 5.74
C SER A 8 -0.49 13.94 4.75
N HIS A 9 0.72 13.86 4.19
CA HIS A 9 1.24 14.89 3.26
C HIS A 9 0.50 14.93 1.92
N GLY A 10 -0.09 13.83 1.48
CA GLY A 10 -0.92 13.72 0.28
C GLY A 10 -2.31 13.21 0.62
N ALA A 11 -3.24 13.43 -0.27
CA ALA A 11 -4.63 13.03 -0.16
C ALA A 11 -5.16 12.35 -1.44
N ALA A 12 -4.30 12.09 -2.43
CA ALA A 12 -4.62 11.31 -3.62
C ALA A 12 -4.91 9.84 -3.27
N LEU A 13 -5.64 9.16 -4.13
CA LEU A 13 -5.88 7.72 -4.00
C LEU A 13 -4.54 6.96 -4.09
N GLY A 14 -4.06 6.51 -2.95
CA GLY A 14 -2.79 5.80 -2.81
C GLY A 14 -2.72 5.02 -1.50
N GLY A 15 -1.75 4.11 -1.39
CA GLY A 15 -1.65 3.19 -0.26
C GLY A 15 -1.59 3.89 1.10
N SER A 16 -0.76 4.91 1.22
CA SER A 16 -0.54 5.62 2.49
C SER A 16 -1.75 6.46 2.95
N PRO A 17 -2.37 7.35 2.14
CA PRO A 17 -3.54 8.10 2.57
C PRO A 17 -4.74 7.22 2.90
N ILE A 18 -5.00 6.19 2.11
CA ILE A 18 -6.07 5.24 2.37
C ILE A 18 -5.82 4.42 3.65
N SER A 19 -4.57 4.05 3.94
CA SER A 19 -4.25 3.38 5.21
C SER A 19 -4.56 4.27 6.42
N ALA A 20 -4.27 5.58 6.35
CA ALA A 20 -4.63 6.54 7.39
C ALA A 20 -6.15 6.62 7.59
N LEU A 21 -6.91 6.71 6.49
CA LEU A 21 -8.37 6.75 6.55
C LEU A 21 -8.95 5.44 7.12
N ASN A 22 -8.42 4.28 6.72
CA ASN A 22 -8.87 3.00 7.27
C ASN A 22 -8.58 2.88 8.78
N ILE A 23 -7.43 3.33 9.26
CA ILE A 23 -7.17 3.40 10.70
C ILE A 23 -8.26 4.22 11.40
N ALA A 24 -8.60 5.40 10.88
CA ALA A 24 -9.65 6.25 11.46
C ALA A 24 -11.06 5.64 11.40
N ARG A 25 -11.35 4.84 10.38
CA ARG A 25 -12.65 4.13 10.25
C ARG A 25 -12.82 3.04 11.30
N PHE A 26 -11.75 2.28 11.58
CA PHE A 26 -11.79 1.07 12.41
C PHE A 26 -11.30 1.26 13.84
N ILE A 27 -10.79 2.44 14.18
CA ILE A 27 -10.43 2.78 15.55
C ILE A 27 -11.68 2.84 16.43
N ASP A 28 -11.58 2.43 17.70
CA ASP A 28 -12.65 2.56 18.69
C ASP A 28 -12.97 4.03 18.96
N LYS A 29 -14.09 4.49 18.40
CA LYS A 29 -14.53 5.89 18.47
C LYS A 29 -15.07 6.29 19.83
N THR A 30 -15.29 5.35 20.76
CA THR A 30 -15.63 5.66 22.15
C THR A 30 -14.39 6.08 22.93
N ARG A 31 -13.21 5.64 22.51
CA ARG A 31 -11.92 5.91 23.17
C ARG A 31 -11.09 6.97 22.45
N PHE A 32 -11.14 6.99 21.10
CA PHE A 32 -10.31 7.86 20.28
C PHE A 32 -11.15 8.63 19.25
N ARG A 33 -10.86 9.93 19.11
CA ARG A 33 -11.44 10.79 18.07
C ARG A 33 -10.37 11.18 17.06
N PRO A 34 -10.40 10.66 15.83
CA PRO A 34 -9.50 11.08 14.76
C PRO A 34 -9.80 12.49 14.26
N VAL A 35 -8.74 13.27 14.06
CA VAL A 35 -8.74 14.57 13.39
C VAL A 35 -7.67 14.50 12.30
N PHE A 36 -7.96 14.94 11.08
CA PHE A 36 -7.02 14.87 9.97
C PHE A 36 -6.35 16.20 9.66
N LEU A 37 -5.07 16.13 9.33
CA LEU A 37 -4.32 17.19 8.67
C LEU A 37 -3.74 16.64 7.37
N PHE A 38 -4.31 17.04 6.23
CA PHE A 38 -3.78 16.72 4.91
C PHE A 38 -2.94 17.87 4.33
N GLY A 39 -1.93 17.52 3.52
CA GLY A 39 -1.14 18.48 2.78
C GLY A 39 -1.90 19.07 1.58
N GLU A 40 -2.88 18.35 1.04
CA GLU A 40 -3.64 18.69 -0.17
C GLU A 40 -5.10 18.28 -0.02
N ASP A 41 -6.00 18.99 -0.72
CA ASP A 41 -7.45 18.73 -0.71
C ASP A 41 -7.82 17.88 -1.94
N GLU A 42 -7.53 16.59 -1.85
CA GLU A 42 -7.76 15.61 -2.91
C GLU A 42 -8.75 14.52 -2.44
N GLN A 43 -8.88 13.44 -3.22
CA GLN A 43 -9.94 12.44 -3.06
C GLN A 43 -10.06 11.86 -1.65
N VAL A 44 -8.95 11.52 -0.99
CA VAL A 44 -8.99 10.90 0.36
C VAL A 44 -9.37 11.92 1.42
N ALA A 45 -8.98 13.20 1.27
CA ALA A 45 -9.44 14.27 2.16
C ALA A 45 -10.95 14.50 2.00
N GLN A 46 -11.47 14.46 0.78
CA GLN A 46 -12.90 14.57 0.53
C GLN A 46 -13.67 13.36 1.10
N MET A 47 -13.14 12.14 0.94
CA MET A 47 -13.72 10.95 1.57
C MET A 47 -13.81 11.11 3.10
N ALA A 48 -12.73 11.57 3.73
CA ALA A 48 -12.72 11.80 5.17
C ALA A 48 -13.74 12.85 5.62
N LYS A 49 -13.92 13.95 4.87
CA LYS A 49 -14.95 14.97 5.11
C LYS A 49 -16.35 14.37 5.00
N ASN A 50 -16.61 13.62 3.93
CA ASN A 50 -17.92 13.00 3.67
C ASN A 50 -18.28 11.94 4.73
N GLU A 51 -17.30 11.35 5.39
CA GLU A 51 -17.48 10.42 6.52
C GLU A 51 -17.59 11.13 7.88
N GLY A 52 -17.63 12.46 7.90
CA GLY A 52 -17.84 13.25 9.13
C GLY A 52 -16.59 13.47 9.98
N PHE A 53 -15.39 13.17 9.50
CA PHE A 53 -14.16 13.49 10.22
C PHE A 53 -13.84 14.99 10.18
N SER A 54 -13.28 15.52 11.27
CA SER A 54 -12.66 16.86 11.26
C SER A 54 -11.43 16.85 10.35
N VAL A 55 -11.41 17.68 9.30
CA VAL A 55 -10.36 17.70 8.28
C VAL A 55 -9.80 19.11 8.12
N TYR A 56 -8.50 19.22 8.25
CA TYR A 56 -7.72 20.43 8.01
C TYR A 56 -6.80 20.21 6.80
N ILE A 57 -6.62 21.26 5.99
CA ILE A 57 -5.70 21.25 4.84
C ILE A 57 -4.59 22.27 5.08
N ALA A 58 -3.33 21.82 5.01
CA ALA A 58 -2.18 22.72 5.08
C ALA A 58 -1.03 22.24 4.20
N LYS A 59 -0.78 22.99 3.13
CA LYS A 59 0.43 22.82 2.31
C LYS A 59 1.67 23.29 3.10
N LYS A 60 2.83 22.74 2.73
CA LYS A 60 4.10 23.27 3.21
C LYS A 60 4.29 24.66 2.60
N SER A 61 4.19 25.71 3.40
CA SER A 61 4.29 27.10 3.00
C SER A 61 5.24 27.89 3.90
N GLY A 62 5.72 28.98 3.39
CA GLY A 62 6.61 29.91 4.11
C GLY A 62 8.07 29.46 4.18
N PHE A 63 8.92 30.39 4.62
CA PHE A 63 10.34 30.14 4.83
C PHE A 63 10.52 29.04 5.88
N LEU A 64 11.28 28.01 5.57
CA LEU A 64 11.53 26.85 6.43
C LEU A 64 10.28 26.08 6.90
N GLY A 65 9.09 26.24 6.25
CA GLY A 65 7.87 25.52 6.62
C GLY A 65 7.24 25.96 7.95
N LEU A 66 7.58 27.12 8.45
CA LEU A 66 7.04 27.68 9.71
C LEU A 66 5.52 27.78 9.71
N GLY A 67 4.91 28.15 8.57
CA GLY A 67 3.45 28.23 8.42
C GLY A 67 2.75 26.89 8.72
N LEU A 68 3.31 25.77 8.29
CA LEU A 68 2.78 24.44 8.59
C LEU A 68 2.92 24.10 10.07
N SER A 69 4.06 24.44 10.71
CA SER A 69 4.26 24.21 12.14
C SER A 69 3.26 25.04 12.99
N LEU A 70 3.09 26.31 12.69
CA LEU A 70 2.14 27.20 13.37
C LEU A 70 0.69 26.73 13.21
N LYS A 71 0.31 26.34 11.98
CA LYS A 71 -1.02 25.76 11.74
C LYS A 71 -1.24 24.48 12.50
N THR A 72 -0.22 23.61 12.57
CA THR A 72 -0.29 22.38 13.37
C THR A 72 -0.44 22.67 14.86
N LEU A 73 0.32 23.65 15.42
CA LEU A 73 0.18 24.08 16.81
C LEU A 73 -1.23 24.59 17.11
N LYS A 74 -1.79 25.40 16.19
CA LYS A 74 -3.17 25.87 16.32
C LYS A 74 -4.16 24.71 16.36
N ILE A 75 -4.05 23.73 15.44
CA ILE A 75 -4.93 22.55 15.43
C ILE A 75 -4.78 21.75 16.72
N ILE A 76 -3.54 21.54 17.21
CA ILE A 76 -3.30 20.84 18.48
C ILE A 76 -4.03 21.52 19.64
N LYS A 77 -4.03 22.85 19.68
CA LYS A 77 -4.70 23.63 20.74
C LYS A 77 -6.23 23.60 20.57
N ASP A 78 -6.74 23.94 19.39
CA ASP A 78 -8.17 24.12 19.12
C ASP A 78 -8.93 22.79 19.24
N GLU A 79 -8.35 21.69 18.73
CA GLU A 79 -8.92 20.34 18.76
C GLU A 79 -8.52 19.56 20.03
N LYS A 80 -7.80 20.18 20.97
CA LYS A 80 -7.31 19.55 22.20
C LYS A 80 -6.64 18.20 21.93
N ILE A 81 -5.72 18.16 20.96
CA ILE A 81 -5.04 16.93 20.53
C ILE A 81 -4.22 16.34 21.68
N ASP A 82 -4.39 15.05 21.91
CA ASP A 82 -3.63 14.29 22.91
C ASP A 82 -2.40 13.63 22.31
N ILE A 83 -2.45 13.18 21.02
CA ILE A 83 -1.39 12.43 20.36
C ILE A 83 -1.33 12.77 18.88
N VAL A 84 -0.13 12.73 18.29
CA VAL A 84 0.09 13.00 16.87
C VAL A 84 0.57 11.74 16.17
N HIS A 85 -0.17 11.31 15.15
CA HIS A 85 0.13 10.18 14.26
C HIS A 85 0.64 10.71 12.91
N LEU A 86 1.92 10.55 12.65
CA LEU A 86 2.55 10.92 11.38
C LEU A 86 2.56 9.70 10.45
N ASN A 87 1.81 9.77 9.35
CA ASN A 87 1.44 8.59 8.56
C ASN A 87 2.56 8.03 7.67
N THR A 88 3.62 8.79 7.37
CA THR A 88 4.74 8.32 6.52
C THR A 88 6.00 9.16 6.71
N LEU A 89 7.09 8.89 5.99
CA LEU A 89 8.40 9.52 6.16
C LEU A 89 8.80 10.37 4.96
N THR A 90 8.35 11.64 4.95
CA THR A 90 8.82 12.66 4.00
C THR A 90 9.22 13.94 4.72
N SER A 91 9.84 14.89 4.02
CA SER A 91 10.26 16.15 4.62
C SER A 91 9.11 17.00 5.16
N TYR A 92 7.88 16.78 4.72
CA TYR A 92 6.67 17.43 5.21
C TYR A 92 6.46 17.18 6.71
N TYR A 93 6.66 15.95 7.17
CA TYR A 93 6.33 15.53 8.52
C TYR A 93 7.22 16.12 9.62
N LYS A 94 8.38 16.67 9.27
CA LYS A 94 9.25 17.34 10.24
C LYS A 94 8.53 18.51 10.94
N TYR A 95 7.71 19.25 10.21
CA TYR A 95 7.04 20.44 10.72
C TYR A 95 5.90 20.12 11.69
N PRO A 96 4.96 19.21 11.40
CA PRO A 96 4.03 18.71 12.40
C PRO A 96 4.72 18.03 13.60
N ALA A 97 5.84 17.32 13.38
CA ALA A 97 6.61 16.71 14.46
C ALA A 97 7.21 17.76 15.41
N PHE A 98 7.80 18.84 14.89
CA PHE A 98 8.30 19.94 15.71
C PHE A 98 7.18 20.62 16.49
N ALA A 99 6.04 20.88 15.84
CA ALA A 99 4.86 21.45 16.50
C ALA A 99 4.37 20.56 17.66
N ALA A 100 4.26 19.24 17.42
CA ALA A 100 3.87 18.29 18.45
C ALA A 100 4.87 18.26 19.61
N LYS A 101 6.18 18.31 19.33
CA LYS A 101 7.23 18.35 20.35
C LYS A 101 7.16 19.62 21.22
N ILE A 102 6.95 20.79 20.59
CA ILE A 102 6.74 22.06 21.30
C ILE A 102 5.50 21.97 22.20
N ALA A 103 4.41 21.38 21.70
CA ALA A 103 3.17 21.18 22.45
C ALA A 103 3.26 20.03 23.46
N LYS A 104 4.42 19.39 23.65
CA LYS A 104 4.65 18.23 24.52
C LYS A 104 3.64 17.11 24.28
N LYS A 105 3.38 16.79 23.00
CA LYS A 105 2.46 15.69 22.63
C LYS A 105 3.25 14.49 22.13
N PRO A 106 2.89 13.25 22.54
CA PRO A 106 3.51 12.05 22.04
C PRO A 106 3.33 11.92 20.52
N ILE A 107 4.38 11.42 19.84
CA ILE A 107 4.45 11.32 18.39
C ILE A 107 4.64 9.86 18.00
N LEU A 108 3.66 9.29 17.31
CA LEU A 108 3.81 8.02 16.61
C LEU A 108 4.14 8.31 15.13
N TRP A 109 5.30 7.86 14.69
CA TRP A 109 5.76 8.15 13.33
C TRP A 109 5.87 6.87 12.50
N PHE A 110 5.02 6.73 11.50
CA PHE A 110 5.01 5.59 10.60
C PHE A 110 6.04 5.77 9.48
N VAL A 111 6.72 4.68 9.14
CA VAL A 111 7.66 4.56 8.03
C VAL A 111 7.10 3.55 7.03
N ARG A 112 6.66 4.05 5.90
CA ARG A 112 6.03 3.25 4.82
C ARG A 112 6.89 3.21 3.56
N GLU A 113 7.89 4.06 3.50
CA GLU A 113 8.87 4.17 2.43
C GLU A 113 9.99 3.15 2.61
N ASP A 114 10.72 2.92 1.52
CA ASP A 114 11.97 2.17 1.55
C ASP A 114 12.99 2.88 2.45
N PRO A 115 13.34 2.30 3.60
CA PRO A 115 14.23 2.95 4.55
C PRO A 115 15.68 3.03 4.07
N THR A 116 16.08 2.23 3.06
CA THR A 116 17.43 2.24 2.49
C THR A 116 17.69 3.44 1.59
N LYS A 117 16.64 4.09 1.10
CA LYS A 117 16.79 5.26 0.22
C LYS A 117 17.47 6.43 0.93
N LYS A 118 18.42 7.07 0.26
CA LYS A 118 19.20 8.21 0.77
C LYS A 118 18.34 9.32 1.41
N ARG A 119 17.15 9.57 0.87
CA ARG A 119 16.20 10.55 1.46
C ARG A 119 15.68 10.11 2.83
N CYS A 120 15.39 8.82 3.01
CA CYS A 120 14.91 8.27 4.26
C CYS A 120 16.01 8.24 5.32
N LEU A 121 17.22 7.81 4.96
CA LEU A 121 18.40 7.86 5.84
C LEU A 121 18.64 9.26 6.43
N ARG A 122 18.51 10.32 5.59
CA ARG A 122 18.63 11.71 6.06
C ARG A 122 17.55 12.12 7.08
N LEU A 123 16.39 11.48 7.03
CA LEU A 123 15.27 11.79 7.93
C LEU A 123 15.31 10.96 9.22
N MET A 124 16.06 9.87 9.29
CA MET A 124 16.12 8.98 10.48
C MET A 124 16.59 9.71 11.75
N ARG A 125 17.46 10.70 11.63
CA ARG A 125 17.86 11.54 12.77
C ARG A 125 16.67 12.28 13.40
N TYR A 126 15.72 12.72 12.58
CA TYR A 126 14.50 13.38 13.10
C TYR A 126 13.56 12.38 13.77
N LEU A 127 13.48 11.14 13.28
CA LEU A 127 12.73 10.06 13.94
C LEU A 127 13.25 9.84 15.35
N ASN A 128 14.58 9.68 15.52
CA ASN A 128 15.19 9.46 16.84
C ASN A 128 14.96 10.64 17.79
N ALA A 129 15.09 11.88 17.29
CA ALA A 129 14.98 13.08 18.11
C ALA A 129 13.53 13.41 18.52
N LEU A 130 12.59 13.20 17.62
CA LEU A 130 11.22 13.72 17.79
C LEU A 130 10.19 12.64 18.12
N ALA A 131 10.30 11.43 17.53
CA ALA A 131 9.28 10.42 17.73
C ALA A 131 9.33 9.77 19.11
N THR A 132 8.16 9.58 19.72
CA THR A 132 7.96 8.74 20.91
C THR A 132 8.04 7.27 20.52
N LYS A 133 7.38 6.88 19.42
CA LYS A 133 7.48 5.55 18.80
C LYS A 133 7.59 5.67 17.29
N ILE A 134 8.34 4.74 16.68
CA ILE A 134 8.59 4.64 15.24
C ILE A 134 7.99 3.32 14.77
N ILE A 135 7.10 3.38 13.79
CA ILE A 135 6.35 2.21 13.34
C ILE A 135 6.71 1.89 11.90
N THR A 136 7.25 0.70 11.68
CA THR A 136 7.40 0.13 10.34
C THR A 136 6.19 -0.72 9.96
N VAL A 137 5.91 -0.83 8.66
CA VAL A 137 4.75 -1.57 8.15
C VAL A 137 5.08 -3.01 7.77
N SER A 138 6.36 -3.41 7.87
CA SER A 138 6.85 -4.77 7.63
C SER A 138 8.09 -5.05 8.48
N TYR A 139 8.37 -6.32 8.73
CA TYR A 139 9.60 -6.74 9.38
C TYR A 139 10.83 -6.49 8.51
N ASP A 140 10.69 -6.62 7.18
CA ASP A 140 11.74 -6.25 6.25
C ASP A 140 12.13 -4.77 6.38
N SER A 141 11.14 -3.87 6.41
CA SER A 141 11.41 -2.45 6.66
C SER A 141 12.11 -2.21 8.00
N ALA A 142 11.72 -2.95 9.05
CA ALA A 142 12.33 -2.83 10.38
C ALA A 142 13.81 -3.23 10.38
N LYS A 143 14.18 -4.32 9.69
CA LYS A 143 15.59 -4.76 9.56
C LYS A 143 16.48 -3.68 8.96
N ASN A 144 15.93 -2.86 8.08
CA ASN A 144 16.65 -1.79 7.39
C ASN A 144 16.67 -0.45 8.16
N MET A 145 16.16 -0.42 9.40
CA MET A 145 16.12 0.77 10.28
C MET A 145 17.29 0.83 11.26
N SER A 146 18.50 0.39 10.86
CA SER A 146 19.69 0.27 11.71
C SER A 146 20.14 1.57 12.41
N LEU A 147 19.80 2.74 11.84
CA LEU A 147 20.12 4.05 12.42
C LEU A 147 19.10 4.55 13.45
N VAL A 148 18.07 3.77 13.72
CA VAL A 148 16.99 4.14 14.64
C VAL A 148 17.14 3.42 15.97
N ASN A 149 16.85 4.13 17.08
CA ASN A 149 16.86 3.53 18.42
C ASN A 149 15.85 2.36 18.47
N PRO A 150 16.32 1.12 18.71
CA PRO A 150 15.48 -0.07 18.70
C PRO A 150 14.37 -0.04 19.75
N ASN A 151 14.57 0.64 20.88
CA ASN A 151 13.55 0.79 21.94
C ASN A 151 12.35 1.65 21.50
N LYS A 152 12.51 2.46 20.46
CA LYS A 152 11.43 3.23 19.86
C LYS A 152 10.74 2.50 18.69
N LEU A 153 11.40 1.47 18.13
CA LEU A 153 10.95 0.79 16.92
C LEU A 153 9.90 -0.28 17.25
N LYS A 154 8.82 -0.28 16.47
CA LYS A 154 7.78 -1.30 16.51
C LYS A 154 7.35 -1.60 15.07
N THR A 155 7.08 -2.87 14.78
CA THR A 155 6.42 -3.26 13.52
C THR A 155 4.95 -3.47 13.76
N ILE A 156 4.10 -2.78 12.98
CA ILE A 156 2.66 -3.01 12.89
C ILE A 156 2.32 -3.11 11.42
N ARG A 157 1.97 -4.31 10.95
CA ARG A 157 1.65 -4.55 9.55
C ARG A 157 0.33 -3.89 9.17
N ASN A 158 0.24 -3.39 7.91
CA ASN A 158 -1.00 -2.85 7.39
C ASN A 158 -2.08 -3.93 7.33
N GLY A 159 -3.28 -3.57 7.73
CA GLY A 159 -4.46 -4.40 7.56
C GLY A 159 -5.35 -3.94 6.40
N ILE A 160 -6.28 -4.81 6.04
CA ILE A 160 -7.31 -4.55 5.04
C ILE A 160 -8.70 -4.82 5.63
N ASP A 161 -9.68 -4.04 5.19
CA ASP A 161 -11.09 -4.29 5.51
C ASP A 161 -11.59 -5.51 4.72
N LEU A 162 -11.63 -6.66 5.38
CA LEU A 162 -12.06 -7.93 4.79
C LEU A 162 -13.51 -7.92 4.32
N SER A 163 -14.37 -7.11 4.96
CA SER A 163 -15.78 -6.99 4.58
C SER A 163 -15.98 -6.27 3.25
N ALA A 164 -15.04 -5.38 2.92
CA ALA A 164 -15.05 -4.66 1.64
C ALA A 164 -14.65 -5.54 0.46
N TYR A 165 -13.98 -6.69 0.69
CA TYR A 165 -13.45 -7.57 -0.35
C TYR A 165 -14.01 -8.98 -0.20
N ASN A 166 -15.33 -9.14 -0.42
CA ASN A 166 -15.92 -10.47 -0.52
C ASN A 166 -15.96 -10.94 -1.98
N ALA A 167 -15.87 -12.27 -2.15
CA ALA A 167 -15.68 -12.90 -3.46
C ALA A 167 -16.99 -13.08 -4.28
N ASN A 168 -18.14 -12.56 -3.81
CA ASN A 168 -19.45 -12.90 -4.37
C ASN A 168 -19.87 -12.05 -5.60
N LEU A 169 -18.92 -11.50 -6.34
CA LEU A 169 -19.21 -10.83 -7.61
C LEU A 169 -19.39 -11.86 -8.73
N ASP A 170 -20.40 -11.66 -9.59
CA ASP A 170 -20.54 -12.48 -10.80
C ASP A 170 -19.43 -12.16 -11.82
N PRO A 171 -18.60 -13.14 -12.23
CA PRO A 171 -17.50 -12.92 -13.18
C PRO A 171 -17.97 -12.36 -14.53
N LYS A 172 -19.13 -12.83 -15.05
CA LYS A 172 -19.65 -12.37 -16.34
C LYS A 172 -20.06 -10.91 -16.29
N GLN A 173 -20.71 -10.50 -15.21
CA GLN A 173 -21.02 -9.10 -15.00
C GLN A 173 -19.77 -8.25 -14.85
N CYS A 174 -18.76 -8.72 -14.12
CA CYS A 174 -17.49 -8.02 -13.98
C CYS A 174 -16.79 -7.82 -15.33
N LEU A 175 -16.75 -8.83 -16.19
CA LEU A 175 -16.21 -8.72 -17.55
C LEU A 175 -16.96 -7.65 -18.36
N LYS A 176 -18.28 -7.69 -18.35
CA LYS A 176 -19.13 -6.68 -19.01
C LYS A 176 -18.85 -5.26 -18.48
N GLU A 177 -18.79 -5.09 -17.17
CA GLU A 177 -18.48 -3.78 -16.55
C GLU A 177 -17.08 -3.26 -16.89
N LEU A 178 -16.12 -4.17 -17.11
CA LEU A 178 -14.75 -3.85 -17.49
C LEU A 178 -14.59 -3.70 -19.01
N GLY A 179 -15.57 -4.12 -19.81
CA GLY A 179 -15.45 -4.14 -21.27
C GLY A 179 -14.42 -5.16 -21.77
N LEU A 180 -14.33 -6.32 -21.10
CA LEU A 180 -13.37 -7.37 -21.38
C LEU A 180 -14.08 -8.66 -21.83
N ASP A 181 -13.44 -9.42 -22.71
CA ASP A 181 -13.92 -10.70 -23.21
C ASP A 181 -13.72 -11.86 -22.22
N GLU A 182 -14.39 -12.99 -22.47
CA GLU A 182 -14.19 -14.22 -21.69
C GLU A 182 -12.82 -14.83 -22.00
N ASN A 183 -11.85 -14.58 -21.12
CA ASN A 183 -10.51 -15.13 -21.13
C ASN A 183 -10.05 -15.45 -19.70
N GLU A 184 -8.96 -16.20 -19.56
CA GLU A 184 -8.24 -16.32 -18.28
C GLU A 184 -7.29 -15.12 -18.15
N TYR A 185 -7.39 -14.37 -17.07
CA TYR A 185 -6.59 -13.15 -16.88
C TYR A 185 -5.48 -13.33 -15.85
N ILE A 186 -4.26 -13.07 -16.28
CA ILE A 186 -3.13 -12.78 -15.38
C ILE A 186 -3.15 -11.28 -15.18
N SER A 187 -3.40 -10.79 -13.97
CA SER A 187 -3.58 -9.36 -13.72
C SER A 187 -2.47 -8.78 -12.86
N THR A 188 -2.07 -7.56 -13.17
CA THR A 188 -1.25 -6.72 -12.29
C THR A 188 -1.89 -5.34 -12.12
N ILE A 189 -1.82 -4.79 -10.91
CA ILE A 189 -2.34 -3.45 -10.59
C ILE A 189 -1.22 -2.65 -9.94
N ALA A 190 -0.66 -1.68 -10.64
CA ALA A 190 0.46 -0.88 -10.16
C ALA A 190 0.57 0.45 -10.91
N SER A 191 1.27 1.45 -10.35
CA SER A 191 1.75 2.58 -11.16
C SER A 191 2.69 2.08 -12.26
N LEU A 192 2.57 2.65 -13.45
CA LEU A 192 3.43 2.28 -14.58
C LEU A 192 4.76 3.00 -14.41
N GLU A 193 5.73 2.33 -13.81
CA GLU A 193 7.09 2.82 -13.52
C GLU A 193 8.08 1.65 -13.43
N GLU A 194 9.35 1.89 -13.72
CA GLU A 194 10.41 0.86 -13.78
C GLU A 194 10.47 -0.01 -12.51
N ARG A 195 10.32 0.62 -11.35
CA ARG A 195 10.33 -0.07 -10.05
C ARG A 195 9.26 -1.17 -9.92
N LYS A 196 8.20 -1.13 -10.72
CA LYS A 196 7.11 -2.12 -10.69
C LYS A 196 7.32 -3.32 -11.59
N GLY A 197 8.43 -3.37 -12.36
CA GLY A 197 8.85 -4.54 -13.12
C GLY A 197 7.84 -5.02 -14.17
N ILE A 198 7.07 -4.08 -14.76
CA ILE A 198 6.02 -4.44 -15.70
C ILE A 198 6.61 -4.86 -17.06
N LEU A 199 7.74 -4.26 -17.46
CA LEU A 199 8.45 -4.69 -18.67
C LEU A 199 8.95 -6.14 -18.53
N GLU A 200 9.51 -6.48 -17.38
CA GLU A 200 9.95 -7.83 -17.04
C GLU A 200 8.78 -8.83 -16.99
N LEU A 201 7.61 -8.39 -16.50
CA LEU A 201 6.40 -9.19 -16.49
C LEU A 201 5.90 -9.47 -17.92
N ILE A 202 5.93 -8.48 -18.83
CA ILE A 202 5.57 -8.64 -20.24
C ILE A 202 6.53 -9.67 -20.90
N GLN A 203 7.83 -9.55 -20.64
CA GLN A 203 8.84 -10.50 -21.17
C GLN A 203 8.64 -11.91 -20.62
N ALA A 204 8.33 -12.06 -19.34
CA ALA A 204 8.04 -13.36 -18.74
C ALA A 204 6.76 -13.97 -19.31
N TYR A 205 5.71 -13.16 -19.50
CA TYR A 205 4.46 -13.58 -20.12
C TYR A 205 4.67 -14.03 -21.57
N ALA A 206 5.49 -13.33 -22.35
CA ALA A 206 5.83 -13.70 -23.73
C ALA A 206 6.35 -15.14 -23.84
N LYS A 207 7.13 -15.61 -22.86
CA LYS A 207 7.70 -16.96 -22.82
C LYS A 207 6.65 -18.05 -22.62
N ILE A 208 5.56 -17.76 -21.95
CA ILE A 208 4.50 -18.73 -21.65
C ILE A 208 3.27 -18.57 -22.56
N ALA A 209 3.08 -17.41 -23.17
CA ALA A 209 1.92 -17.11 -24.00
C ALA A 209 1.62 -18.16 -25.09
N PRO A 210 2.62 -18.74 -25.79
CA PRO A 210 2.37 -19.79 -26.78
C PRO A 210 1.69 -21.04 -26.21
N LYS A 211 1.96 -21.37 -24.94
CA LYS A 211 1.37 -22.54 -24.26
C LYS A 211 -0.06 -22.28 -23.78
N TYR A 212 -0.40 -21.04 -23.44
CA TYR A 212 -1.69 -20.67 -22.83
C TYR A 212 -2.50 -19.74 -23.74
N GLN A 213 -3.11 -20.29 -24.80
CA GLN A 213 -3.78 -19.51 -25.85
C GLN A 213 -4.94 -18.64 -25.36
N ASN A 214 -5.66 -19.09 -24.33
CA ASN A 214 -6.82 -18.39 -23.76
C ASN A 214 -6.45 -17.44 -22.60
N THR A 215 -5.18 -17.27 -22.27
CA THR A 215 -4.77 -16.29 -21.25
C THR A 215 -4.49 -14.92 -21.86
N ARG A 216 -4.76 -13.89 -21.08
CA ARG A 216 -4.42 -12.49 -21.39
C ARG A 216 -3.69 -11.87 -20.19
N LEU A 217 -2.70 -11.03 -20.46
CA LEU A 217 -2.06 -10.22 -19.42
C LEU A 217 -2.80 -8.88 -19.31
N LEU A 218 -3.44 -8.63 -18.17
CA LEU A 218 -4.17 -7.41 -17.87
C LEU A 218 -3.32 -6.49 -16.97
N ILE A 219 -2.88 -5.38 -17.51
CA ILE A 219 -2.06 -4.38 -16.81
C ILE A 219 -2.93 -3.19 -16.46
N VAL A 220 -3.15 -2.96 -15.17
CA VAL A 220 -4.00 -1.89 -14.65
C VAL A 220 -3.16 -0.86 -13.92
N GLY A 221 -3.20 0.38 -14.40
CA GLY A 221 -2.44 1.47 -13.80
C GLY A 221 -2.22 2.63 -14.74
N LYS A 222 -1.51 3.64 -14.23
CA LYS A 222 -1.23 4.87 -14.97
C LYS A 222 0.24 5.23 -14.88
N ASP A 223 0.82 5.64 -15.99
CA ASP A 223 2.09 6.35 -16.02
C ASP A 223 1.86 7.78 -15.52
N ARG A 224 2.52 8.12 -14.42
CA ARG A 224 2.40 9.43 -13.78
C ARG A 224 3.51 10.39 -14.22
N SER A 225 4.39 9.96 -15.10
CA SER A 225 5.37 10.85 -15.74
C SER A 225 4.69 11.80 -16.72
N THR A 226 5.22 13.01 -16.84
CA THR A 226 4.65 14.02 -17.74
C THR A 226 4.72 13.61 -19.21
N LYS A 227 5.71 12.81 -19.59
CA LYS A 227 5.96 12.36 -20.98
C LYS A 227 5.44 10.97 -21.29
N GLN A 228 4.88 10.25 -20.30
CA GLN A 228 4.43 8.88 -20.43
C GLN A 228 5.48 7.92 -21.05
N GLU A 229 6.74 8.15 -20.74
CA GLU A 229 7.88 7.43 -21.34
C GLU A 229 7.86 5.92 -21.04
N TYR A 230 7.37 5.55 -19.85
CA TYR A 230 7.29 4.15 -19.48
C TYR A 230 6.16 3.42 -20.22
N LEU A 231 5.03 4.11 -20.43
CA LEU A 231 3.92 3.59 -21.22
C LEU A 231 4.35 3.34 -22.68
N ALA A 232 5.09 4.28 -23.30
CA ALA A 232 5.63 4.10 -24.64
C ALA A 232 6.57 2.88 -24.73
N LYS A 233 7.50 2.74 -23.78
CA LYS A 233 8.38 1.55 -23.71
C LYS A 233 7.59 0.23 -23.61
N MET A 234 6.49 0.22 -22.87
CA MET A 234 5.63 -0.96 -22.74
C MET A 234 4.94 -1.29 -24.09
N GLN A 235 4.41 -0.28 -24.78
CA GLN A 235 3.75 -0.44 -26.08
C GLN A 235 4.73 -0.96 -27.13
N ASP A 236 5.92 -0.39 -27.22
CA ASP A 236 6.98 -0.84 -28.12
C ASP A 236 7.37 -2.30 -27.83
N LEU A 237 7.51 -2.66 -26.55
CA LEU A 237 7.84 -4.03 -26.15
C LEU A 237 6.73 -5.03 -26.54
N ILE A 238 5.47 -4.67 -26.32
CA ILE A 238 4.30 -5.50 -26.69
C ILE A 238 4.28 -5.73 -28.20
N GLN A 239 4.51 -4.68 -29.00
CA GLN A 239 4.57 -4.76 -30.46
C GLN A 239 5.72 -5.66 -30.93
N ASN A 240 6.93 -5.44 -30.41
CA ASN A 240 8.12 -6.20 -30.76
C ASN A 240 8.01 -7.70 -30.41
N LEU A 241 7.22 -8.04 -29.40
CA LEU A 241 6.95 -9.43 -28.99
C LEU A 241 5.68 -10.02 -29.63
N ALA A 242 5.02 -9.30 -30.57
CA ALA A 242 3.77 -9.70 -31.23
C ALA A 242 2.66 -10.07 -30.22
N LEU A 243 2.52 -9.31 -29.14
CA LEU A 243 1.55 -9.55 -28.04
C LEU A 243 0.36 -8.57 -28.04
N ASN A 244 0.10 -7.84 -29.13
CA ASN A 244 -0.91 -6.78 -29.20
C ASN A 244 -2.32 -7.25 -28.81
N GLU A 245 -2.71 -8.49 -29.14
CA GLU A 245 -4.00 -9.09 -28.78
C GLU A 245 -3.97 -9.86 -27.46
N ARG A 246 -2.80 -9.95 -26.83
CA ARG A 246 -2.55 -10.79 -25.65
C ARG A 246 -2.28 -9.99 -24.38
N VAL A 247 -1.85 -8.73 -24.52
CA VAL A 247 -1.54 -7.83 -23.41
C VAL A 247 -2.45 -6.61 -23.49
N ILE A 248 -3.22 -6.37 -22.42
CA ILE A 248 -4.19 -5.29 -22.31
C ILE A 248 -3.67 -4.27 -21.32
N ILE A 249 -3.37 -3.05 -21.78
CA ILE A 249 -3.09 -1.91 -20.92
C ILE A 249 -4.40 -1.20 -20.63
N TYR A 250 -5.00 -1.48 -19.48
CA TYR A 250 -6.35 -1.06 -19.14
C TYR A 250 -6.46 0.41 -18.64
N GLY A 251 -5.33 0.98 -18.23
CA GLY A 251 -5.33 2.31 -17.58
C GLY A 251 -5.67 2.25 -16.08
N GLU A 252 -5.89 3.42 -15.48
CA GLU A 252 -6.25 3.52 -14.06
C GLU A 252 -7.72 3.15 -13.84
N SER A 253 -7.99 2.34 -12.83
CA SER A 253 -9.35 1.89 -12.52
C SER A 253 -9.66 1.95 -11.03
N LYS A 254 -10.91 2.27 -10.70
CA LYS A 254 -11.48 2.14 -9.35
C LYS A 254 -12.16 0.77 -9.14
N LYS A 255 -12.33 -0.01 -10.19
CA LYS A 255 -13.01 -1.32 -10.19
C LYS A 255 -12.06 -2.46 -9.77
N ILE A 256 -11.30 -2.25 -8.69
CA ILE A 256 -10.28 -3.21 -8.23
C ILE A 256 -10.90 -4.58 -7.91
N LYS A 257 -12.07 -4.61 -7.29
CA LYS A 257 -12.76 -5.85 -6.93
C LYS A 257 -13.18 -6.66 -8.16
N GLN A 258 -13.71 -5.99 -9.18
CA GLN A 258 -14.08 -6.61 -10.45
C GLN A 258 -12.84 -7.20 -11.16
N ILE A 259 -11.75 -6.44 -11.19
CA ILE A 259 -10.47 -6.90 -11.77
C ILE A 259 -9.96 -8.12 -10.99
N MET A 260 -9.94 -8.08 -9.66
CA MET A 260 -9.56 -9.22 -8.84
C MET A 260 -10.49 -10.43 -9.09
N ARG A 261 -11.80 -10.18 -9.28
CA ARG A 261 -12.77 -11.26 -9.49
C ARG A 261 -12.51 -12.04 -10.77
N ILE A 262 -12.17 -11.36 -11.86
CA ILE A 262 -11.89 -12.00 -13.16
C ILE A 262 -10.46 -12.56 -13.26
N SER A 263 -9.58 -12.20 -12.34
CA SER A 263 -8.19 -12.65 -12.35
C SER A 263 -8.08 -14.13 -11.97
N THR A 264 -7.45 -14.92 -12.81
CA THR A 264 -7.03 -16.29 -12.51
C THR A 264 -5.78 -16.28 -11.64
N LEU A 265 -4.85 -15.35 -11.93
CA LEU A 265 -3.61 -15.19 -11.20
C LEU A 265 -3.30 -13.70 -11.04
N PHE A 266 -2.93 -13.28 -9.85
CA PHE A 266 -2.49 -11.92 -9.60
C PHE A 266 -0.96 -11.85 -9.51
N VAL A 267 -0.35 -10.83 -10.14
CA VAL A 267 1.11 -10.67 -10.16
C VAL A 267 1.51 -9.30 -9.64
N LEU A 268 2.48 -9.26 -8.72
CA LEU A 268 3.15 -8.03 -8.31
C LEU A 268 4.68 -8.23 -8.33
N TYR A 269 5.32 -7.78 -9.39
CA TYR A 269 6.76 -7.98 -9.58
C TYR A 269 7.55 -6.69 -9.37
N SER A 270 7.53 -6.16 -8.14
CA SER A 270 8.17 -4.88 -7.78
C SER A 270 9.57 -5.07 -7.24
N ALA A 271 10.47 -4.11 -7.51
CA ALA A 271 11.82 -4.08 -6.95
C ALA A 271 11.83 -3.94 -5.41
N TRP A 272 10.84 -3.27 -4.86
CA TRP A 272 10.64 -3.14 -3.40
C TRP A 272 9.23 -2.65 -3.07
N GLU A 273 8.67 -3.17 -1.99
CA GLU A 273 7.44 -2.71 -1.34
C GLU A 273 7.60 -2.66 0.18
N GLY A 274 7.00 -1.68 0.83
CA GLY A 274 6.94 -1.66 2.30
C GLY A 274 6.07 -2.80 2.84
N LEU A 275 4.80 -2.74 2.54
CA LEU A 275 3.79 -3.81 2.62
C LEU A 275 2.72 -3.46 1.59
N SER A 276 2.60 -4.26 0.56
CA SER A 276 1.79 -3.90 -0.61
C SER A 276 0.30 -3.96 -0.32
N ARG A 277 -0.39 -2.84 -0.49
CA ARG A 277 -1.83 -2.80 -0.34
C ARG A 277 -2.55 -3.65 -1.38
N VAL A 278 -2.08 -3.63 -2.63
CA VAL A 278 -2.73 -4.40 -3.69
C VAL A 278 -2.57 -5.91 -3.50
N LEU A 279 -1.48 -6.37 -2.86
CA LEU A 279 -1.37 -7.78 -2.45
C LEU A 279 -2.39 -8.11 -1.36
N LEU A 280 -2.63 -7.22 -0.39
CA LEU A 280 -3.70 -7.42 0.60
C LEU A 280 -5.08 -7.50 -0.08
N GLU A 281 -5.32 -6.66 -1.09
CA GLU A 281 -6.56 -6.67 -1.88
C GLU A 281 -6.71 -8.00 -2.64
N ALA A 282 -5.64 -8.50 -3.26
CA ALA A 282 -5.62 -9.81 -3.93
C ALA A 282 -5.87 -10.96 -2.95
N MET A 283 -5.19 -10.96 -1.80
CA MET A 283 -5.39 -11.97 -0.75
C MET A 283 -6.81 -11.95 -0.20
N ALA A 284 -7.36 -10.76 0.07
CA ALA A 284 -8.73 -10.60 0.57
C ALA A 284 -9.78 -11.06 -0.45
N CYS A 285 -9.47 -10.95 -1.76
CA CYS A 285 -10.27 -11.49 -2.86
C CYS A 285 -9.96 -12.96 -3.17
N ALA A 286 -9.23 -13.66 -2.29
CA ALA A 286 -8.83 -15.06 -2.48
C ALA A 286 -8.16 -15.29 -3.85
N LYS A 287 -7.06 -14.60 -4.14
CA LYS A 287 -6.31 -14.82 -5.39
C LYS A 287 -5.04 -15.62 -5.14
N ALA A 288 -4.72 -16.52 -6.06
CA ALA A 288 -3.37 -17.06 -6.21
C ALA A 288 -2.43 -15.95 -6.66
N ILE A 289 -1.22 -15.90 -6.11
CA ILE A 289 -0.33 -14.76 -6.31
C ILE A 289 1.05 -15.21 -6.78
N VAL A 290 1.62 -14.45 -7.74
CA VAL A 290 3.06 -14.50 -8.00
C VAL A 290 3.63 -13.12 -7.67
N ALA A 291 4.63 -13.07 -6.79
CA ALA A 291 5.21 -11.80 -6.36
C ALA A 291 6.75 -11.85 -6.39
N SER A 292 7.37 -10.67 -6.50
CA SER A 292 8.80 -10.57 -6.24
C SER A 292 9.09 -10.80 -4.75
N ASN A 293 10.18 -11.50 -4.44
CA ASN A 293 10.69 -11.66 -3.08
C ASN A 293 11.46 -10.38 -2.67
N ALA A 294 10.74 -9.25 -2.53
CA ALA A 294 11.35 -7.94 -2.30
C ALA A 294 10.54 -7.13 -1.28
N GLY A 295 11.22 -6.63 -0.26
CA GLY A 295 10.60 -5.89 0.83
C GLY A 295 9.55 -6.72 1.58
N GLY A 296 8.42 -6.10 1.91
CA GLY A 296 7.31 -6.76 2.62
C GLY A 296 6.50 -7.76 1.79
N ASN A 297 6.78 -7.96 0.49
CA ASN A 297 6.03 -8.91 -0.34
C ASN A 297 6.16 -10.35 0.20
N ALA A 298 7.34 -10.76 0.65
CA ALA A 298 7.59 -12.09 1.21
C ALA A 298 6.85 -12.34 2.55
N GLU A 299 6.38 -11.27 3.20
CA GLU A 299 5.52 -11.40 4.38
C GLU A 299 4.05 -11.67 4.00
N GLN A 300 3.63 -11.25 2.81
CA GLN A 300 2.29 -11.39 2.27
C GLN A 300 2.13 -12.64 1.40
N VAL A 301 3.17 -12.98 0.62
CA VAL A 301 3.18 -14.15 -0.25
C VAL A 301 4.22 -15.13 0.27
N LYS A 302 3.74 -16.26 0.77
CA LYS A 302 4.57 -17.37 1.27
C LYS A 302 4.73 -18.39 0.16
N ASP A 303 5.98 -18.57 -0.30
CA ASP A 303 6.30 -19.43 -1.44
C ASP A 303 5.77 -20.84 -1.25
N GLY A 304 5.06 -21.38 -2.26
CA GLY A 304 4.41 -22.69 -2.21
C GLY A 304 3.17 -22.79 -1.35
N TYR A 305 2.77 -21.74 -0.60
CA TYR A 305 1.60 -21.76 0.28
C TYR A 305 0.39 -21.02 -0.31
N ASN A 306 0.53 -19.73 -0.60
CA ASN A 306 -0.52 -18.91 -1.21
C ASN A 306 -0.10 -18.30 -2.56
N GLY A 307 1.04 -18.73 -3.08
CA GLY A 307 1.59 -18.27 -4.34
C GLY A 307 3.05 -18.66 -4.52
N PHE A 308 3.72 -17.99 -5.44
CA PHE A 308 5.15 -18.13 -5.67
C PHE A 308 5.88 -16.81 -5.48
N CYS A 309 7.08 -16.88 -4.87
CA CYS A 309 7.99 -15.77 -4.73
C CYS A 309 9.19 -15.92 -5.67
N VAL A 310 9.48 -14.87 -6.44
CA VAL A 310 10.56 -14.85 -7.43
C VAL A 310 11.50 -13.70 -7.15
N LYS A 311 12.81 -13.88 -7.34
CA LYS A 311 13.77 -12.79 -7.20
C LYS A 311 13.50 -11.71 -8.26
N PHE A 312 13.47 -10.44 -7.85
CA PHE A 312 13.34 -9.33 -8.80
C PHE A 312 14.54 -9.32 -9.77
N GLY A 313 14.27 -9.13 -11.06
CA GLY A 313 15.27 -9.23 -12.16
C GLY A 313 15.41 -10.63 -12.77
N ASP A 314 14.83 -11.68 -12.16
CA ASP A 314 14.83 -13.04 -12.71
C ASP A 314 13.58 -13.28 -13.57
N ILE A 315 13.66 -12.87 -14.85
CA ILE A 315 12.57 -13.02 -15.83
C ILE A 315 12.26 -14.50 -16.11
N ASN A 316 13.28 -15.37 -16.11
CA ASN A 316 13.09 -16.80 -16.36
C ASN A 316 12.40 -17.47 -15.17
N GLY A 317 12.80 -17.13 -13.95
CA GLY A 317 12.13 -17.55 -12.72
C GLY A 317 10.67 -17.07 -12.67
N LEU A 318 10.40 -15.84 -13.12
CA LEU A 318 9.04 -15.31 -13.19
C LEU A 318 8.20 -16.10 -14.20
N ALA A 319 8.71 -16.36 -15.41
CA ALA A 319 8.03 -17.18 -16.41
C ALA A 319 7.76 -18.59 -15.90
N SER A 320 8.73 -19.22 -15.23
CA SER A 320 8.57 -20.54 -14.60
C SER A 320 7.51 -20.54 -13.50
N ALA A 321 7.44 -19.50 -12.67
CA ALA A 321 6.43 -19.37 -11.61
C ALA A 321 5.02 -19.21 -12.20
N LEU A 322 4.88 -18.40 -13.25
CA LEU A 322 3.62 -18.26 -14.00
C LEU A 322 3.17 -19.60 -14.61
N ASP A 323 4.09 -20.32 -15.28
CA ASP A 323 3.81 -21.63 -15.87
C ASP A 323 3.40 -22.66 -14.82
N LYS A 324 4.14 -22.77 -13.71
CA LYS A 324 3.81 -23.66 -12.59
C LYS A 324 2.45 -23.36 -11.97
N ALA A 325 2.07 -22.09 -11.88
CA ALA A 325 0.75 -21.71 -11.37
C ALA A 325 -0.35 -22.12 -12.35
N LEU A 326 -0.23 -21.75 -13.63
CA LEU A 326 -1.28 -21.94 -14.63
C LEU A 326 -1.46 -23.41 -15.04
N SER A 327 -0.41 -24.24 -14.96
CA SER A 327 -0.46 -25.65 -15.33
C SER A 327 -1.24 -26.53 -14.34
N ASP A 328 -1.52 -26.03 -13.14
CA ASP A 328 -2.15 -26.80 -12.06
C ASP A 328 -3.33 -26.01 -11.43
N LYS A 329 -4.51 -26.24 -11.96
CA LYS A 329 -5.76 -25.59 -11.46
C LYS A 329 -6.11 -25.96 -10.02
N ALA A 330 -5.71 -27.15 -9.56
CA ALA A 330 -5.93 -27.56 -8.17
C ALA A 330 -5.02 -26.74 -7.23
N ARG A 331 -3.79 -26.53 -7.61
CA ARG A 331 -2.85 -25.64 -6.89
C ARG A 331 -3.33 -24.20 -6.84
N ILE A 332 -3.82 -23.65 -7.95
CA ILE A 332 -4.43 -22.31 -7.94
C ILE A 332 -5.53 -22.23 -6.88
N ARG A 333 -6.46 -23.17 -6.87
CA ARG A 333 -7.56 -23.19 -5.87
C ARG A 333 -7.04 -23.29 -4.44
N GLN A 334 -6.01 -24.10 -4.20
CA GLN A 334 -5.39 -24.18 -2.87
C GLN A 334 -4.73 -22.86 -2.46
N PHE A 335 -4.03 -22.21 -3.39
CA PHE A 335 -3.43 -20.90 -3.15
C PHE A 335 -4.48 -19.81 -2.88
N GLU A 336 -5.61 -19.86 -3.58
CA GLU A 336 -6.75 -18.95 -3.35
C GLU A 336 -7.29 -19.07 -1.93
N ILE A 337 -7.54 -20.31 -1.46
CA ILE A 337 -7.98 -20.58 -0.09
C ILE A 337 -6.95 -20.08 0.92
N ASN A 338 -5.69 -20.44 0.73
CA ASN A 338 -4.61 -20.07 1.63
C ASN A 338 -4.36 -18.56 1.67
N SER A 339 -4.51 -17.85 0.54
CA SER A 339 -4.42 -16.39 0.49
C SER A 339 -5.48 -15.75 1.38
N ARG A 340 -6.71 -16.20 1.30
CA ARG A 340 -7.79 -15.68 2.12
C ARG A 340 -7.56 -15.97 3.60
N LEU A 341 -7.24 -17.19 3.97
CA LEU A 341 -6.94 -17.59 5.35
C LEU A 341 -5.79 -16.80 5.96
N LEU A 342 -4.71 -16.62 5.21
CA LEU A 342 -3.57 -15.83 5.65
C LEU A 342 -3.94 -14.34 5.83
N CYS A 343 -4.79 -13.81 4.94
CA CYS A 343 -5.28 -12.44 5.04
C CYS A 343 -6.13 -12.24 6.31
N GLU A 344 -7.03 -13.16 6.60
CA GLU A 344 -7.90 -13.13 7.78
C GLU A 344 -7.12 -13.26 9.08
N SER A 345 -6.14 -14.13 9.13
CA SER A 345 -5.36 -14.39 10.36
C SER A 345 -4.33 -13.30 10.65
N GLU A 346 -3.70 -12.68 9.62
CA GLU A 346 -2.54 -11.82 9.82
C GLU A 346 -2.74 -10.37 9.39
N PHE A 347 -3.73 -10.07 8.53
CA PHE A 347 -3.89 -8.75 7.89
C PHE A 347 -5.29 -8.15 8.01
N ASP A 348 -6.11 -8.59 8.97
CA ASP A 348 -7.37 -7.91 9.27
C ASP A 348 -7.10 -6.51 9.83
N ILE A 349 -7.77 -5.51 9.28
CA ILE A 349 -7.67 -4.11 9.72
C ILE A 349 -8.03 -3.95 11.21
N LYS A 350 -8.93 -4.77 11.74
CA LYS A 350 -9.32 -4.74 13.16
C LYS A 350 -8.13 -5.07 14.06
N ARG A 351 -7.31 -6.06 13.68
CA ARG A 351 -6.08 -6.40 14.40
C ARG A 351 -5.06 -5.25 14.32
N THR A 352 -4.82 -4.72 13.12
CA THR A 352 -3.91 -3.59 12.92
C THR A 352 -4.32 -2.38 13.76
N THR A 353 -5.61 -2.03 13.76
CA THR A 353 -6.10 -0.89 14.55
C THR A 353 -6.03 -1.14 16.04
N GLN A 354 -6.27 -2.37 16.51
CA GLN A 354 -6.11 -2.71 17.93
C GLN A 354 -4.65 -2.54 18.38
N GLU A 355 -3.68 -3.01 17.58
CA GLU A 355 -2.26 -2.81 17.89
C GLU A 355 -1.87 -1.33 17.94
N ILE A 356 -2.41 -0.52 17.02
CA ILE A 356 -2.20 0.95 16.99
C ILE A 356 -2.82 1.60 18.25
N GLN A 357 -4.02 1.22 18.64
CA GLN A 357 -4.69 1.73 19.85
C GLN A 357 -3.89 1.42 21.13
N ASN A 358 -3.41 0.19 21.26
CA ASN A 358 -2.56 -0.20 22.38
C ASN A 358 -1.27 0.65 22.41
N LEU A 359 -0.73 0.98 21.25
CA LEU A 359 0.45 1.82 21.15
C LEU A 359 0.13 3.29 21.50
N TYR A 360 -1.03 3.81 21.13
CA TYR A 360 -1.50 5.13 21.55
C TYR A 360 -1.60 5.21 23.07
N GLU A 361 -2.21 4.21 23.72
CA GLU A 361 -2.34 4.18 25.17
C GLU A 361 -0.99 4.13 25.89
N SER A 362 -0.07 3.29 25.40
CA SER A 362 1.25 3.20 25.99
C SER A 362 2.03 4.52 25.86
N ALA A 363 1.90 5.20 24.72
CA ALA A 363 2.55 6.49 24.50
C ALA A 363 1.98 7.60 25.40
N LEU A 364 0.67 7.58 25.66
CA LEU A 364 0.00 8.54 26.56
C LEU A 364 0.32 8.31 28.04
N LYS A 365 0.60 7.07 28.45
CA LYS A 365 0.99 6.76 29.84
C LYS A 365 2.43 7.17 30.15
N ASN A 366 3.33 7.14 29.18
CA ASN A 366 4.74 7.47 29.36
C ASN A 366 5.01 8.99 29.37
N ASP A 367 4.03 9.83 29.02
CA ASP A 367 4.11 11.29 29.05
C ASP A 367 3.33 11.91 30.24
N ALA A 368 2.69 11.09 31.06
CA ALA A 368 2.03 11.49 32.31
C ALA A 368 2.97 11.29 33.50
#